data_cd8654a4cab09e4bd817f7cd106353fd
#
_entry.id   cd8654a4cab09e4bd817f7cd106353fd
#
_cell.length_a   1.000
_cell.length_b   1.000
_cell.length_c   1.000
_cell.angle_alpha   90.00
_cell.angle_beta   90.00
_cell.angle_gamma   90.00
#
_symmetry.space_group_name_H-M   'P 1'
#
loop_
_entity.id
_entity.type
_entity.pdbx_description
1 polymer ?
#
loop_
_entity_poly.entity_id
_entity_poly.type
_entity_poly.pdbx_seq_one_letter_code
_entity_poly.pdbx_strand_id
1 'polypeptide(L)'
;LLEVMVALAIFATAAIALTKVAMQYTQATSNAILRTKAQFVALNEVATMEINQEWLQGTQSKQITQQGETWQIDKSAQSTISPNVQRIEVQVSLFNAEAGKVESGITHLVFFNHKVKA
;
A
#
# COMPACT_ATOMS: atom_id res chain seq x y z
N LEU A 1 34.39 -22.93 -36.20
CA LEU A 1 34.70 -22.26 -34.91
C LEU A 1 34.09 -20.88 -34.82
N LEU A 2 34.19 -20.08 -35.89
CA LEU A 2 33.64 -18.72 -35.88
C LEU A 2 32.12 -18.74 -35.74
N GLU A 3 31.45 -19.67 -36.41
CA GLU A 3 29.99 -19.81 -36.33
C GLU A 3 29.53 -20.13 -34.91
N VAL A 4 30.28 -20.99 -34.21
CA VAL A 4 29.97 -21.36 -32.85
C VAL A 4 30.11 -20.15 -31.92
N MET A 5 31.15 -19.35 -32.13
CA MET A 5 31.37 -18.16 -31.31
C MET A 5 30.29 -17.11 -31.51
N VAL A 6 29.85 -16.91 -32.77
CA VAL A 6 28.77 -15.97 -33.06
C VAL A 6 27.45 -16.45 -32.46
N ALA A 7 27.17 -17.76 -32.58
CA ALA A 7 25.95 -18.32 -31.95
C ALA A 7 25.94 -18.16 -30.44
N LEU A 8 27.08 -18.38 -29.80
CA LEU A 8 27.19 -18.19 -28.35
C LEU A 8 26.98 -16.74 -27.94
N ALA A 9 27.51 -15.79 -28.71
CA ALA A 9 27.36 -14.38 -28.45
C ALA A 9 25.88 -13.96 -28.56
N ILE A 10 25.18 -14.44 -29.57
CA ILE A 10 23.75 -14.15 -29.75
C ILE A 10 22.94 -14.75 -28.60
N PHE A 11 23.23 -15.99 -28.23
CA PHE A 11 22.55 -16.68 -27.16
C PHE A 11 22.74 -15.93 -25.81
N ALA A 12 23.97 -15.51 -25.54
CA ALA A 12 24.27 -14.80 -24.31
C ALA A 12 23.50 -13.46 -24.21
N THR A 13 23.45 -12.73 -25.33
CA THR A 13 22.73 -11.47 -25.43
C THR A 13 21.23 -11.68 -25.19
N ALA A 14 20.66 -12.71 -25.81
CA ALA A 14 19.24 -13.03 -25.62
C ALA A 14 18.94 -13.45 -24.19
N ALA A 15 19.82 -14.20 -23.55
CA ALA A 15 19.63 -14.62 -22.17
C ALA A 15 19.64 -13.42 -21.21
N ILE A 16 20.52 -12.45 -21.42
CA ILE A 16 20.57 -11.24 -20.60
C ILE A 16 19.28 -10.43 -20.75
N ALA A 17 18.81 -10.25 -21.98
CA ALA A 17 17.58 -9.51 -22.25
C ALA A 17 16.38 -10.17 -21.58
N LEU A 18 16.28 -11.50 -21.66
CA LEU A 18 15.20 -12.24 -21.06
C LEU A 18 15.22 -12.13 -19.53
N THR A 19 16.40 -12.17 -18.94
CA THR A 19 16.56 -12.02 -17.49
C THR A 19 16.07 -10.65 -17.02
N LYS A 20 16.40 -9.59 -17.74
CA LYS A 20 15.95 -8.24 -17.40
C LYS A 20 14.44 -8.11 -17.46
N VAL A 21 13.82 -8.66 -18.49
CA VAL A 21 12.36 -8.64 -18.61
C VAL A 21 11.71 -9.39 -17.45
N ALA A 22 12.24 -10.55 -17.09
CA ALA A 22 11.71 -11.34 -15.98
C ALA A 22 11.82 -10.57 -14.67
N MET A 23 12.92 -9.87 -14.43
CA MET A 23 13.08 -9.06 -13.21
C MET A 23 12.09 -7.90 -13.17
N GLN A 24 11.84 -7.23 -14.29
CA GLN A 24 10.87 -6.15 -14.37
C GLN A 24 9.46 -6.67 -14.07
N TYR A 25 9.09 -7.81 -14.59
CA TYR A 25 7.80 -8.44 -14.31
C TYR A 25 7.65 -8.78 -12.85
N THR A 26 8.69 -9.33 -12.25
CA THR A 26 8.67 -9.69 -10.82
C THR A 26 8.45 -8.46 -9.95
N GLN A 27 9.13 -7.36 -10.25
CA GLN A 27 8.96 -6.12 -9.48
C GLN A 27 7.57 -5.53 -9.65
N ALA A 28 7.04 -5.51 -10.89
CA ALA A 28 5.71 -5.00 -11.14
C ALA A 28 4.65 -5.80 -10.42
N THR A 29 4.77 -7.13 -10.43
CA THR A 29 3.84 -8.01 -9.74
C THR A 29 3.92 -7.82 -8.22
N SER A 30 5.14 -7.71 -7.69
CA SER A 30 5.35 -7.49 -6.27
C SER A 30 4.72 -6.17 -5.81
N ASN A 31 4.88 -5.11 -6.59
CA ASN A 31 4.28 -3.81 -6.27
C ASN A 31 2.75 -3.86 -6.34
N ALA A 32 2.19 -4.58 -7.30
CA ALA A 32 0.75 -4.75 -7.40
C ALA A 32 0.18 -5.52 -6.21
N ILE A 33 0.86 -6.57 -5.77
CA ILE A 33 0.48 -7.35 -4.60
C ILE A 33 0.51 -6.46 -3.36
N LEU A 34 1.56 -5.67 -3.21
CA LEU A 34 1.72 -4.79 -2.06
C LEU A 34 0.60 -3.75 -1.99
N ARG A 35 0.24 -3.16 -3.14
CA ARG A 35 -0.87 -2.20 -3.21
C ARG A 35 -2.20 -2.86 -2.86
N THR A 36 -2.43 -4.06 -3.33
CA THR A 36 -3.64 -4.81 -3.01
C THR A 36 -3.73 -5.08 -1.52
N LYS A 37 -2.63 -5.50 -0.91
CA LYS A 37 -2.58 -5.70 0.54
C LYS A 37 -2.87 -4.41 1.29
N ALA A 38 -2.29 -3.29 0.84
CA ALA A 38 -2.50 -1.99 1.45
C ALA A 38 -3.97 -1.57 1.37
N GLN A 39 -4.62 -1.80 0.24
CA GLN A 39 -6.04 -1.52 0.09
C GLN A 39 -6.88 -2.35 1.05
N PHE A 40 -6.55 -3.62 1.23
CA PHE A 40 -7.22 -4.48 2.19
C PHE A 40 -7.10 -3.92 3.60
N VAL A 41 -5.91 -3.49 3.97
CA VAL A 41 -5.66 -2.90 5.28
C VAL A 41 -6.50 -1.64 5.47
N ALA A 42 -6.53 -0.77 4.47
CA ALA A 42 -7.29 0.47 4.52
C ALA A 42 -8.79 0.19 4.63
N LEU A 43 -9.31 -0.73 3.85
CA LEU A 43 -10.72 -1.09 3.89
C LEU A 43 -11.11 -1.73 5.20
N ASN A 44 -10.25 -2.57 5.77
CA ASN A 44 -10.49 -3.16 7.09
C ASN A 44 -10.55 -2.09 8.16
N GLU A 45 -9.69 -1.08 8.07
CA GLU A 45 -9.71 0.02 9.03
C GLU A 45 -10.99 0.83 8.94
N VAL A 46 -11.43 1.14 7.72
CA VAL A 46 -12.69 1.84 7.49
C VAL A 46 -13.85 1.04 8.03
N ALA A 47 -13.89 -0.27 7.75
CA ALA A 47 -14.93 -1.14 8.25
C ALA A 47 -14.95 -1.20 9.77
N THR A 48 -13.79 -1.25 10.40
CA THR A 48 -13.68 -1.26 11.86
C THR A 48 -14.23 0.03 12.45
N MET A 49 -13.92 1.17 11.86
CA MET A 49 -14.45 2.45 12.30
C MET A 49 -15.97 2.51 12.17
N GLU A 50 -16.52 1.98 11.08
CA GLU A 50 -17.96 1.96 10.88
C GLU A 50 -18.67 1.02 11.84
N ILE A 51 -18.12 -0.17 12.07
CA ILE A 51 -18.68 -1.15 12.99
C ILE A 51 -18.68 -0.63 14.41
N ASN A 52 -17.59 0.00 14.84
CA ASN A 52 -17.43 0.54 16.18
C ASN A 52 -18.04 1.93 16.32
N GLN A 53 -18.51 2.51 15.23
CA GLN A 53 -19.05 3.88 15.20
C GLN A 53 -18.08 4.88 15.81
N GLU A 54 -16.82 4.75 15.45
CA GLU A 54 -15.78 5.63 15.96
C GLU A 54 -15.90 7.02 15.36
N TRP A 55 -15.72 8.03 16.20
CA TRP A 55 -15.63 9.42 15.76
C TRP A 55 -14.20 9.88 15.96
N LEU A 56 -13.53 10.20 14.85
CA LEU A 56 -12.13 10.59 14.89
C LEU A 56 -12.00 12.07 15.25
N GLN A 57 -11.12 12.38 16.18
CA GLN A 57 -10.82 13.76 16.55
C GLN A 57 -9.38 14.07 16.16
N GLY A 58 -9.22 14.87 15.10
CA GLY A 58 -7.91 15.28 14.61
C GLY A 58 -7.22 14.19 13.81
N THR A 59 -5.96 13.97 14.12
CA THR A 59 -5.13 13.00 13.41
C THR A 59 -4.76 11.86 14.35
N GLN A 60 -4.81 10.66 13.83
CA GLN A 60 -4.45 9.46 14.58
C GLN A 60 -3.57 8.58 13.72
N SER A 61 -2.52 8.03 14.33
CA SER A 61 -1.61 7.11 13.67
C SER A 61 -1.49 5.83 14.47
N LYS A 62 -1.39 4.69 13.77
CA LYS A 62 -1.16 3.41 14.42
C LYS A 62 -0.41 2.48 13.50
N GLN A 63 0.18 1.45 14.09
CA GLN A 63 0.86 0.41 13.35
C GLN A 63 0.16 -0.92 13.58
N ILE A 64 -0.03 -1.67 12.51
CA ILE A 64 -0.63 -3.00 12.58
C ILE A 64 0.17 -3.96 11.72
N THR A 65 0.10 -5.24 12.05
CA THR A 65 0.70 -6.30 11.24
C THR A 65 -0.43 -7.11 10.63
N GLN A 66 -0.54 -7.06 9.33
CA GLN A 66 -1.53 -7.81 8.54
C GLN A 66 -0.90 -8.24 7.24
N GLN A 67 -1.37 -9.32 6.67
CA GLN A 67 -0.92 -9.80 5.36
C GLN A 67 0.59 -10.03 5.30
N GLY A 68 1.19 -10.40 6.43
CA GLY A 68 2.63 -10.64 6.51
C GLY A 68 3.50 -9.40 6.53
N GLU A 69 2.91 -8.21 6.62
CA GLU A 69 3.63 -6.95 6.61
C GLU A 69 3.23 -6.09 7.79
N THR A 70 4.12 -5.20 8.19
CA THR A 70 3.79 -4.17 9.17
C THR A 70 3.41 -2.89 8.45
N TRP A 71 2.25 -2.36 8.77
CA TRP A 71 1.70 -1.18 8.11
C TRP A 71 1.57 -0.04 9.09
N GLN A 72 1.83 1.16 8.63
CA GLN A 72 1.48 2.36 9.38
C GLN A 72 0.24 2.98 8.76
N ILE A 73 -0.77 3.17 9.59
CA ILE A 73 -2.04 3.75 9.17
C ILE A 73 -2.15 5.14 9.79
N ASP A 74 -2.21 6.14 8.94
CA ASP A 74 -2.39 7.53 9.34
C ASP A 74 -3.81 7.95 8.95
N LYS A 75 -4.58 8.38 9.93
CA LYS A 75 -5.95 8.83 9.73
C LYS A 75 -6.06 10.30 10.11
N SER A 76 -6.71 11.09 9.29
CA SER A 76 -6.99 12.47 9.61
C SER A 76 -8.45 12.79 9.35
N ALA A 77 -9.05 13.53 10.27
CA ALA A 77 -10.43 13.94 10.15
C ALA A 77 -10.51 15.42 9.80
N GLN A 78 -11.35 15.74 8.83
CA GLN A 78 -11.60 17.11 8.42
C GLN A 78 -13.08 17.44 8.60
N SER A 79 -13.36 18.65 9.07
CA SER A 79 -14.72 19.11 9.22
C SER A 79 -15.39 19.27 7.85
N THR A 80 -16.67 18.98 7.80
CA THR A 80 -17.49 19.23 6.62
C THR A 80 -18.52 20.28 6.96
N ILE A 81 -19.37 20.62 5.99
CA ILE A 81 -20.48 21.57 6.21
C ILE A 81 -21.42 21.02 7.27
N SER A 82 -21.61 19.71 7.32
CA SER A 82 -22.47 19.09 8.32
C SER A 82 -21.67 18.76 9.57
N PRO A 83 -22.11 19.17 10.78
CA PRO A 83 -21.40 18.85 12.02
C PRO A 83 -21.44 17.37 12.38
N ASN A 84 -22.32 16.59 11.75
CA ASN A 84 -22.45 15.16 12.01
C ASN A 84 -21.70 14.31 11.01
N VAL A 85 -21.00 14.93 10.08
CA VAL A 85 -20.23 14.24 9.04
C VAL A 85 -18.81 14.77 9.04
N GLN A 86 -17.86 13.87 9.00
CA GLN A 86 -16.45 14.25 8.86
C GLN A 86 -15.83 13.50 7.67
N ARG A 87 -14.91 14.18 7.02
CA ARG A 87 -14.13 13.58 5.94
C ARG A 87 -12.90 12.92 6.55
N ILE A 88 -12.77 11.63 6.36
CA ILE A 88 -11.65 10.87 6.91
C ILE A 88 -10.71 10.50 5.77
N GLU A 89 -9.46 10.85 5.92
CA GLU A 89 -8.41 10.40 5.01
C GLU A 89 -7.60 9.32 5.72
N VAL A 90 -7.51 8.17 5.08
CA VAL A 90 -6.74 7.04 5.57
C VAL A 90 -5.59 6.82 4.63
N GLN A 91 -4.38 6.93 5.13
CA GLN A 91 -3.18 6.62 4.35
C GLN A 91 -2.51 5.41 4.96
N VAL A 92 -2.24 4.42 4.12
CA VAL A 92 -1.56 3.19 4.54
C VAL A 92 -0.18 3.19 3.91
N SER A 93 0.83 3.08 4.74
CA SER A 93 2.22 3.06 4.33
C SER A 93 2.88 1.80 4.85
N LEU A 94 3.90 1.35 4.15
CA LEU A 94 4.69 0.23 4.60
C LEU A 94 5.70 0.72 5.64
N PHE A 95 5.69 0.08 6.81
CA PHE A 95 6.65 0.40 7.85
C PHE A 95 7.82 -0.56 7.78
N ASN A 96 9.03 -0.03 7.67
CA ASN A 96 10.24 -0.82 7.65
C ASN A 96 10.81 -0.86 9.07
N ALA A 97 10.62 -1.98 9.74
CA ALA A 97 11.06 -2.16 11.13
C ALA A 97 12.59 -2.16 11.24
N GLU A 98 13.28 -2.64 10.22
CA GLU A 98 14.75 -2.69 10.23
C GLU A 98 15.33 -1.29 10.13
N ALA A 99 14.77 -0.44 9.29
CA ALA A 99 15.21 0.93 9.14
C ALA A 99 14.59 1.85 10.19
N GLY A 100 13.56 1.40 10.89
CA GLY A 100 12.85 2.19 11.90
C GLY A 100 12.10 3.38 11.30
N LYS A 101 11.70 3.30 10.04
CA LYS A 101 11.03 4.41 9.38
C LYS A 101 9.94 3.92 8.44
N VAL A 102 9.04 4.82 8.12
CA VAL A 102 7.93 4.57 7.20
C VAL A 102 8.40 4.80 5.77
N GLU A 103 8.13 3.85 4.90
CA GLU A 103 8.35 4.04 3.48
C GLU A 103 7.21 4.85 2.87
N SER A 104 7.34 5.18 1.60
CA SER A 104 6.35 6.00 0.90
C SER A 104 4.94 5.45 1.05
N GLY A 105 3.97 6.34 1.11
CA GLY A 105 2.57 5.94 1.18
C GLY A 105 2.18 5.08 -0.01
N ILE A 106 1.56 3.92 0.26
CA ILE A 106 1.23 2.94 -0.75
C ILE A 106 -0.19 3.14 -1.26
N THR A 107 -1.10 3.44 -0.35
CA THR A 107 -2.49 3.67 -0.75
C THR A 107 -3.10 4.78 0.11
N HIS A 108 -4.10 5.42 -0.45
CA HIS A 108 -4.81 6.51 0.19
C HIS A 108 -6.29 6.31 -0.07
N LEU A 109 -7.09 6.37 0.99
CA LEU A 109 -8.52 6.17 0.91
C LEU A 109 -9.22 7.32 1.63
N VAL A 110 -10.26 7.85 1.00
CA VAL A 110 -11.06 8.92 1.58
C VAL A 110 -12.48 8.41 1.73
N PHE A 111 -13.05 8.63 2.90
CA PHE A 111 -14.46 8.30 3.11
C PHE A 111 -15.09 9.31 4.06
N PHE A 112 -16.41 9.34 4.08
CA PHE A 112 -17.15 10.23 4.97
C PHE A 112 -17.68 9.43 6.14
N ASN A 113 -17.28 9.84 7.33
CA ASN A 113 -17.73 9.22 8.56
C ASN A 113 -18.95 9.97 9.06
N HIS A 114 -19.98 9.22 9.39
CA HIS A 114 -21.25 9.77 9.82
C HIS A 114 -21.43 9.53 11.31
N LYS A 115 -21.71 10.59 12.04
CA LYS A 115 -21.98 10.46 13.46
C LYS A 115 -23.38 9.95 13.66
N VAL A 116 -23.48 8.75 14.22
CA VAL A 116 -24.77 8.17 14.58
C VAL A 116 -25.18 8.78 15.91
N LYS A 117 -26.27 9.46 15.88
CA LYS A 117 -26.76 10.10 17.08
C LYS A 117 -27.39 9.04 17.99
N ALA A 118 -26.87 8.97 19.19
CA ALA A 118 -27.43 8.08 20.19
C ALA A 118 -28.77 8.60 20.69
#